data_8116dab5a3ea90a28dae9d1628fb1e9c
#
_entry.id   8116dab5a3ea90a28dae9d1628fb1e9c
#
_cell.length_a   1.000
_cell.length_b   1.000
_cell.length_c   1.000
_cell.angle_alpha   90.00
_cell.angle_beta   90.00
_cell.angle_gamma   90.00
#
_symmetry.space_group_name_H-M   'P 1'
#
loop_
_entity.id
_entity.type
_entity.pdbx_description
1 polymer ?
#
loop_
_entity_poly.entity_id
_entity_poly.type
_entity_poly.pdbx_seq_one_letter_code
_entity_poly.pdbx_strand_id
1 'polypeptide(L)'
;MSIPPAKRAILHVCTRETIRPLRDHVLRLKGFDVDSALTKKDALDKFWARDYDLVLIDVEGEGGIQFAEKLCSEIKSAQPEQLVAFVCNWRVANLTDCPDEIVRTEFDPAAFADGVQSIVPPPQTN
;
A
#
# COMPACT_ATOMS: atom_id res chain seq x y z
N MET A 1 -5.30 31.53 -11.40
CA MET A 1 -4.30 30.44 -11.36
C MET A 1 -4.87 29.25 -10.59
N SER A 2 -5.02 28.11 -11.23
CA SER A 2 -5.54 26.93 -10.54
C SER A 2 -4.43 26.19 -9.79
N ILE A 3 -4.75 25.76 -8.57
CA ILE A 3 -3.83 24.96 -7.78
C ILE A 3 -3.97 23.52 -8.25
N PRO A 4 -2.87 22.83 -8.61
CA PRO A 4 -2.98 21.41 -8.97
C PRO A 4 -3.55 20.59 -7.82
N PRO A 5 -4.34 19.56 -8.10
CA PRO A 5 -4.83 18.68 -7.03
C PRO A 5 -3.66 18.01 -6.31
N ALA A 6 -3.81 17.82 -5.02
CA ALA A 6 -2.82 17.13 -4.22
C ALA A 6 -2.69 15.67 -4.70
N LYS A 7 -1.47 15.14 -4.71
CA LYS A 7 -1.24 13.75 -5.04
C LYS A 7 -1.91 12.84 -4.00
N ARG A 8 -2.35 11.68 -4.44
CA ARG A 8 -2.81 10.65 -3.52
C ARG A 8 -1.61 10.08 -2.76
N ALA A 9 -1.74 9.97 -1.45
CA ALA A 9 -0.67 9.52 -0.58
C ALA A 9 -0.82 8.04 -0.26
N ILE A 10 0.26 7.29 -0.44
CA ILE A 10 0.31 5.86 -0.17
C ILE A 10 1.39 5.58 0.86
N LEU A 11 1.04 4.81 1.90
CA LEU A 11 2.01 4.22 2.81
C LEU A 11 2.27 2.79 2.33
N HIS A 12 3.47 2.55 1.82
CA HIS A 12 3.87 1.24 1.30
C HIS A 12 4.71 0.50 2.35
N VAL A 13 4.15 -0.56 2.90
CA VAL A 13 4.80 -1.36 3.94
C VAL A 13 5.36 -2.62 3.30
N CYS A 14 6.68 -2.70 3.19
CA CYS A 14 7.36 -3.81 2.52
C CYS A 14 8.73 -4.03 3.15
N THR A 15 8.95 -5.23 3.69
CA THR A 15 10.21 -5.58 4.33
C THR A 15 11.28 -6.06 3.35
N ARG A 16 10.89 -6.30 2.11
CA ARG A 16 11.82 -6.80 1.07
C ARG A 16 12.56 -5.66 0.41
N GLU A 17 13.84 -5.54 0.71
CA GLU A 17 14.67 -4.40 0.30
C GLU A 17 14.88 -4.29 -1.21
N THR A 18 14.82 -5.39 -1.95
CA THR A 18 15.00 -5.37 -3.40
C THR A 18 13.73 -4.99 -4.14
N ILE A 19 12.58 -5.37 -3.58
CA ILE A 19 11.27 -5.14 -4.21
C ILE A 19 10.71 -3.77 -3.85
N ARG A 20 10.88 -3.34 -2.61
CA ARG A 20 10.30 -2.09 -2.12
C ARG A 20 10.69 -0.86 -2.95
N PRO A 21 11.99 -0.61 -3.20
CA PRO A 21 12.35 0.59 -3.97
C PRO A 21 11.79 0.58 -5.39
N LEU A 22 11.72 -0.59 -6.00
CA LEU A 22 11.16 -0.73 -7.34
C LEU A 22 9.67 -0.38 -7.35
N ARG A 23 8.92 -0.91 -6.40
CA ARG A 23 7.48 -0.60 -6.27
C ARG A 23 7.25 0.87 -5.96
N ASP A 24 8.04 1.43 -5.05
CA ASP A 24 7.95 2.86 -4.73
C ASP A 24 8.17 3.71 -5.98
N HIS A 25 9.17 3.34 -6.77
CA HIS A 25 9.50 4.07 -7.99
C HIS A 25 8.35 4.05 -9.00
N VAL A 26 7.79 2.87 -9.28
CA VAL A 26 6.70 2.78 -10.27
C VAL A 26 5.43 3.49 -9.80
N LEU A 27 5.16 3.49 -8.50
CA LEU A 27 4.03 4.24 -7.94
C LEU A 27 4.24 5.75 -8.09
N ARG A 28 5.45 6.22 -7.83
CA ARG A 28 5.78 7.64 -8.01
C ARG A 28 5.68 8.05 -9.49
N LEU A 29 6.07 7.18 -10.40
CA LEU A 29 5.91 7.43 -11.83
C LEU A 29 4.44 7.55 -12.25
N LYS A 30 3.54 6.89 -11.52
CA LYS A 30 2.09 7.00 -11.76
C LYS A 30 1.48 8.23 -11.10
N GLY A 31 2.27 9.02 -10.39
CA GLY A 31 1.82 10.27 -9.78
C GLY A 31 1.43 10.18 -8.31
N PHE A 32 1.73 9.08 -7.64
CA PHE A 32 1.46 8.95 -6.21
C PHE A 32 2.57 9.56 -5.37
N ASP A 33 2.19 10.04 -4.18
CA ASP A 33 3.13 10.44 -3.14
C ASP A 33 3.31 9.22 -2.22
N VAL A 34 4.51 8.67 -2.15
CA VAL A 34 4.75 7.38 -1.51
C VAL A 34 5.73 7.51 -0.36
N ASP A 35 5.29 7.08 0.83
CA ASP A 35 6.17 6.84 1.96
C ASP A 35 6.33 5.33 2.13
N SER A 36 7.53 4.90 2.49
CA SER A 36 7.85 3.48 2.68
C SER A 36 8.07 3.18 4.15
N ALA A 37 7.66 1.99 4.57
CA ALA A 37 7.93 1.49 5.91
C ALA A 37 8.47 0.06 5.83
N LEU A 38 9.46 -0.23 6.68
CA LEU A 38 10.16 -1.51 6.71
C LEU A 38 9.67 -2.45 7.80
N THR A 39 9.12 -1.88 8.87
CA THR A 39 8.69 -2.63 10.05
C THR A 39 7.29 -2.19 10.44
N LYS A 40 6.65 -2.99 11.31
CA LYS A 40 5.35 -2.62 11.86
C LYS A 40 5.44 -1.30 12.63
N LYS A 41 6.47 -1.13 13.45
CA LYS A 41 6.67 0.11 14.23
C LYS A 41 6.81 1.31 13.30
N ASP A 42 7.66 1.20 12.29
CA ASP A 42 7.88 2.27 11.32
C ASP A 42 6.58 2.61 10.58
N ALA A 43 5.82 1.58 10.19
CA ALA A 43 4.53 1.77 9.53
C ALA A 43 3.54 2.52 10.40
N LEU A 44 3.43 2.13 11.67
CA LEU A 44 2.51 2.79 12.61
C LEU A 44 2.95 4.21 12.92
N ASP A 45 4.24 4.45 13.11
CA ASP A 45 4.76 5.80 13.35
C ASP A 45 4.41 6.73 12.18
N LYS A 46 4.57 6.26 10.94
CA LYS A 46 4.22 7.05 9.76
C LYS A 46 2.71 7.20 9.60
N PHE A 47 1.96 6.14 9.89
CA PHE A 47 0.50 6.18 9.81
C PHE A 47 -0.10 7.23 10.75
N TRP A 48 0.46 7.38 11.93
CA TRP A 48 -0.01 8.40 12.88
C TRP A 48 0.46 9.82 12.54
N ALA A 49 1.50 9.94 11.72
CA ALA A 49 2.12 11.23 11.42
C ALA A 49 1.43 12.00 10.28
N ARG A 50 0.72 11.31 9.40
CA ARG A 50 -0.01 11.95 8.29
C ARG A 50 -1.15 11.07 7.80
N ASP A 51 -2.06 11.67 7.04
CA ASP A 51 -3.16 10.94 6.42
C ASP A 51 -2.72 10.29 5.11
N TYR A 52 -3.15 9.05 4.89
CA TYR A 52 -2.90 8.33 3.65
C TYR A 52 -4.22 7.95 2.98
N ASP A 53 -4.23 8.00 1.66
CA ASP A 53 -5.36 7.52 0.88
C ASP A 53 -5.40 6.00 0.81
N LEU A 54 -4.24 5.36 0.92
CA LEU A 54 -4.11 3.90 0.89
C LEU A 54 -2.92 3.46 1.73
N VAL A 55 -3.11 2.41 2.52
CA VAL A 55 -2.02 1.66 3.15
C VAL A 55 -1.87 0.35 2.38
N LEU A 56 -0.70 0.14 1.81
CA LEU A 56 -0.41 -0.98 0.92
C LEU A 56 0.60 -1.88 1.61
N ILE A 57 0.23 -3.12 1.91
CA ILE A 57 1.05 -4.02 2.73
C ILE A 57 1.47 -5.25 1.93
N ASP A 58 2.78 -5.47 1.84
CA ASP A 58 3.34 -6.66 1.21
C ASP A 58 3.15 -7.88 2.12
N VAL A 59 2.55 -8.94 1.59
CA VAL A 59 2.27 -10.17 2.34
C VAL A 59 3.44 -11.14 2.28
N GLU A 60 4.32 -11.01 1.31
CA GLU A 60 5.38 -11.98 1.05
C GLU A 60 6.70 -11.65 1.73
N GLY A 61 6.75 -10.58 2.50
CA GLY A 61 7.95 -10.21 3.23
C GLY A 61 8.06 -10.96 4.56
N GLU A 62 8.95 -10.45 5.41
CA GLU A 62 9.18 -11.01 6.75
C GLU A 62 7.89 -10.98 7.56
N GLY A 63 7.59 -12.10 8.21
CA GLY A 63 6.36 -12.25 8.98
C GLY A 63 5.14 -12.66 8.16
N GLY A 64 5.21 -12.57 6.84
CA GLY A 64 4.17 -13.07 5.94
C GLY A 64 2.79 -12.50 6.18
N ILE A 65 1.78 -13.34 5.97
CA ILE A 65 0.39 -12.94 6.13
C ILE A 65 0.05 -12.54 7.58
N GLN A 66 0.68 -13.16 8.56
CA GLN A 66 0.42 -12.84 9.96
C GLN A 66 0.82 -11.39 10.29
N PHE A 67 1.96 -10.96 9.79
CA PHE A 67 2.40 -9.58 9.93
C PHE A 67 1.40 -8.61 9.28
N ALA A 68 0.99 -8.92 8.05
CA ALA A 68 0.07 -8.07 7.30
C ALA A 68 -1.29 -7.98 7.99
N GLU A 69 -1.82 -9.09 8.49
CA GLU A 69 -3.11 -9.12 9.17
C GLU A 69 -3.08 -8.36 10.49
N LYS A 70 -2.01 -8.49 11.27
CA LYS A 70 -1.86 -7.74 12.52
C LYS A 70 -1.80 -6.25 12.27
N LEU A 71 -1.01 -5.83 11.29
CA LEU A 71 -0.90 -4.41 10.96
C LEU A 71 -2.24 -3.87 10.44
N CYS A 72 -2.88 -4.60 9.55
CA CYS A 72 -4.20 -4.22 9.03
C CYS A 72 -5.22 -4.06 10.18
N SER A 73 -5.26 -5.03 11.08
CA SER A 73 -6.17 -5.02 12.22
C SER A 73 -5.94 -3.81 13.12
N GLU A 74 -4.69 -3.48 13.41
CA GLU A 74 -4.36 -2.32 14.23
C GLU A 74 -4.77 -1.02 13.54
N ILE A 75 -4.52 -0.90 12.25
CA ILE A 75 -4.91 0.28 11.47
C ILE A 75 -6.44 0.41 11.44
N LYS A 76 -7.15 -0.66 11.14
CA LYS A 76 -8.60 -0.66 11.05
C LYS A 76 -9.26 -0.41 12.39
N SER A 77 -8.65 -0.88 13.49
CA SER A 77 -9.17 -0.60 14.84
C SER A 77 -9.10 0.88 15.17
N ALA A 78 -8.06 1.56 14.72
CA ALA A 78 -7.87 2.98 14.96
C ALA A 78 -8.67 3.84 13.98
N GLN A 79 -8.68 3.46 12.71
CA GLN A 79 -9.39 4.17 11.64
C GLN A 79 -10.10 3.16 10.75
N PRO A 80 -11.35 2.79 11.10
CA PRO A 80 -12.09 1.76 10.35
C PRO A 80 -12.29 2.08 8.87
N GLU A 81 -12.27 3.36 8.51
CA GLU A 81 -12.49 3.81 7.14
C GLU A 81 -11.21 3.87 6.31
N GLN A 82 -10.05 3.63 6.93
CA GLN A 82 -8.79 3.64 6.21
C GLN A 82 -8.77 2.53 5.17
N LEU A 83 -8.51 2.90 3.93
CA LEU A 83 -8.39 1.93 2.84
C LEU A 83 -7.05 1.18 2.98
N VAL A 84 -7.12 -0.14 3.03
CA VAL A 84 -5.96 -1.02 3.15
C VAL A 84 -6.01 -2.07 2.06
N ALA A 85 -4.88 -2.26 1.37
CA ALA A 85 -4.76 -3.31 0.37
C ALA A 85 -3.53 -4.19 0.68
N PHE A 86 -3.67 -5.49 0.41
CA PHE A 86 -2.55 -6.42 0.49
C PHE A 86 -1.98 -6.64 -0.91
N VAL A 87 -0.67 -6.76 -0.99
CA VAL A 87 0.03 -7.15 -2.22
C VAL A 87 0.57 -8.55 -2.04
N CYS A 88 0.16 -9.48 -2.88
CA CYS A 88 0.61 -10.86 -2.80
C CYS A 88 0.65 -11.48 -4.19
N ASN A 89 1.33 -12.64 -4.30
CA ASN A 89 1.32 -13.39 -5.54
C ASN A 89 0.08 -14.30 -5.61
N TRP A 90 -0.08 -15.00 -6.73
CA TRP A 90 -1.23 -15.87 -6.96
C TRP A 90 -1.23 -17.13 -6.10
N ARG A 91 -0.12 -17.43 -5.43
CA ARG A 91 0.02 -18.64 -4.59
C ARG A 91 -0.56 -18.46 -3.20
N VAL A 92 -0.72 -17.22 -2.77
CA VAL A 92 -1.26 -16.94 -1.43
C VAL A 92 -2.75 -17.17 -1.48
N ALA A 93 -3.22 -18.14 -0.69
CA ALA A 93 -4.63 -18.44 -0.53
C ALA A 93 -5.08 -18.04 0.89
N ASN A 94 -6.36 -18.09 1.14
CA ASN A 94 -6.95 -17.93 2.47
C ASN A 94 -6.57 -16.64 3.18
N LEU A 95 -6.68 -15.52 2.45
CA LEU A 95 -6.53 -14.20 3.06
C LEU A 95 -7.75 -13.89 3.92
N THR A 96 -7.52 -13.12 4.99
CA THR A 96 -8.64 -12.65 5.83
C THR A 96 -9.42 -11.55 5.13
N ASP A 97 -10.56 -11.19 5.71
CA ASP A 97 -11.40 -10.11 5.22
C ASP A 97 -10.92 -8.72 5.68
N CYS A 98 -9.80 -8.64 6.40
CA CYS A 98 -9.32 -7.37 6.94
C CYS A 98 -9.01 -6.33 5.86
N PRO A 99 -8.25 -6.64 4.79
CA PRO A 99 -7.98 -5.65 3.76
C PRO A 99 -9.22 -5.41 2.90
N ASP A 100 -9.35 -4.18 2.42
CA ASP A 100 -10.43 -3.81 1.51
C ASP A 100 -10.20 -4.38 0.11
N GLU A 101 -8.93 -4.46 -0.31
CA GLU A 101 -8.58 -4.91 -1.65
C GLU A 101 -7.32 -5.76 -1.62
N ILE A 102 -7.12 -6.55 -2.67
CA ILE A 102 -5.93 -7.38 -2.85
C ILE A 102 -5.36 -7.13 -4.24
N VAL A 103 -4.08 -6.77 -4.29
CA VAL A 103 -3.35 -6.62 -5.55
C VAL A 103 -2.52 -7.88 -5.74
N ARG A 104 -2.93 -8.72 -6.67
CA ARG A 104 -2.20 -9.95 -6.99
C ARG A 104 -1.26 -9.70 -8.16
N THR A 105 0.01 -9.94 -7.94
CA THR A 105 1.04 -9.72 -8.94
C THR A 105 2.26 -10.58 -8.68
N GLU A 106 2.93 -11.02 -9.76
CA GLU A 106 4.23 -11.70 -9.69
C GLU A 106 5.24 -10.90 -10.49
N PHE A 107 6.12 -10.17 -9.80
CA PHE A 107 7.29 -9.52 -10.40
C PHE A 107 7.02 -8.63 -11.62
N ASP A 108 5.79 -8.19 -11.82
CA ASP A 108 5.45 -7.27 -12.90
C ASP A 108 5.14 -5.89 -12.31
N PRO A 109 6.09 -4.95 -12.39
CA PRO A 109 5.87 -3.61 -11.82
C PRO A 109 4.71 -2.86 -12.47
N ALA A 110 4.49 -3.05 -13.76
CA ALA A 110 3.39 -2.38 -14.46
C ALA A 110 2.03 -2.90 -13.99
N ALA A 111 1.87 -4.22 -13.87
CA ALA A 111 0.64 -4.82 -13.36
C ALA A 111 0.37 -4.39 -11.92
N PHE A 112 1.40 -4.33 -11.10
CA PHE A 112 1.31 -3.84 -9.73
C PHE A 112 0.80 -2.40 -9.69
N ALA A 113 1.41 -1.51 -10.44
CA ALA A 113 1.04 -0.09 -10.47
C ALA A 113 -0.38 0.11 -10.99
N ASP A 114 -0.77 -0.65 -12.02
CA ASP A 114 -2.13 -0.60 -12.56
C ASP A 114 -3.16 -1.08 -11.53
N GLY A 115 -2.83 -2.12 -10.78
CA GLY A 115 -3.69 -2.61 -9.70
C GLY A 115 -3.92 -1.58 -8.61
N VAL A 116 -2.87 -0.91 -8.18
CA VAL A 116 -2.98 0.17 -7.19
C VAL A 116 -3.80 1.34 -7.74
N GLN A 117 -3.57 1.71 -8.99
CA GLN A 117 -4.28 2.80 -9.63
C GLN A 117 -5.78 2.52 -9.75
N SER A 118 -6.16 1.26 -9.87
CA SER A 118 -7.58 0.86 -9.88
C SER A 118 -8.25 1.07 -8.53
N ILE A 119 -7.50 0.93 -7.44
CA ILE A 119 -8.02 1.11 -6.08
C ILE A 119 -8.09 2.61 -5.73
N VAL A 120 -7.03 3.34 -6.03
CA VAL A 120 -6.93 4.77 -5.73
C VAL A 120 -6.57 5.49 -7.02
N PRO A 121 -7.55 5.92 -7.82
CA PRO A 121 -7.25 6.66 -9.04
C PRO A 121 -6.52 7.96 -8.72
N PRO A 122 -5.56 8.39 -9.57
CA PRO A 122 -4.91 9.68 -9.36
C PRO A 122 -5.93 10.81 -9.45
N PRO A 123 -5.66 11.96 -8.79
CA PRO A 123 -6.57 13.10 -8.88
C PRO A 123 -6.74 13.53 -10.34
N GLN A 124 -7.99 13.79 -10.72
CA GLN A 124 -8.27 14.26 -12.07
C GLN A 124 -7.91 15.74 -12.17
N THR A 125 -7.26 16.10 -13.27
CA THR A 125 -6.99 17.49 -13.60
C THR A 125 -8.03 17.96 -14.60
N ASN A 126 -8.68 19.03 -14.26
CA ASN A 126 -9.62 19.69 -15.19
C ASN A 126 -8.90 20.74 -16.01
#